data_eff649e9aeb439be0f5ea31fd8dbae88
#
_entry.id   eff649e9aeb439be0f5ea31fd8dbae88
#
_cell.length_a   1.000
_cell.length_b   1.000
_cell.length_c   1.000
_cell.angle_alpha   90.00
_cell.angle_beta   90.00
_cell.angle_gamma   90.00
#
_symmetry.space_group_name_H-M   'P 1'
#
loop_
_entity.id
_entity.type
_entity.pdbx_description
1 polymer ?
#
loop_
_entity_poly.entity_id
_entity_poly.type
_entity_poly.pdbx_seq_one_letter_code
_entity_poly.pdbx_strand_id
1 'polypeptide(L)'
;EIDREGVIYTVDTLSILHQDYPKAELFYLIGTDTLMELHTWRNFEQVLSLCTFVICPRPTSISPKVLADEQRRLIALGGRFVALDADVVDVSSTELRQALRDGQATPHCSVPVREYCKVRGLYGLSPRVPQGDKWLDRLFADLNQHRFMHSLAVAHTARQLAIAHHLDPVKAEAAGLLHDCAKCLPLSAMQQLCRDHQLTVDPDILQSGALLH
;
A
#
# COMPACT_ATOMS: atom_id res chain seq x y z
N GLU A 1 -6.92 10.25 9.34
CA GLU A 1 -6.91 9.53 10.64
C GLU A 1 -5.54 9.61 11.33
N ILE A 2 -4.43 9.40 10.61
CA ILE A 2 -3.06 9.38 11.18
C ILE A 2 -2.70 10.68 11.91
N ASP A 3 -3.20 11.82 11.46
CA ASP A 3 -2.89 13.15 12.00
C ASP A 3 -3.84 13.59 13.13
N ARG A 4 -4.75 12.73 13.56
CA ARG A 4 -5.71 13.03 14.65
C ARG A 4 -5.28 12.37 15.93
N GLU A 5 -5.36 13.12 17.03
CA GLU A 5 -5.06 12.62 18.38
C GLU A 5 -6.24 11.82 18.96
N GLY A 6 -5.92 10.82 19.77
CA GLY A 6 -6.90 10.02 20.50
C GLY A 6 -7.45 8.82 19.73
N VAL A 7 -8.53 8.24 20.28
CA VAL A 7 -9.21 7.09 19.66
C VAL A 7 -10.16 7.60 18.58
N ILE A 8 -9.96 7.14 17.36
CA ILE A 8 -10.74 7.55 16.20
C ILE A 8 -11.71 6.44 15.84
N TYR A 9 -12.99 6.80 15.76
CA TYR A 9 -14.05 5.89 15.36
C TYR A 9 -14.51 6.14 13.93
N THR A 10 -15.05 5.12 13.29
CA THR A 10 -15.57 5.21 11.91
C THR A 10 -16.62 6.32 11.75
N VAL A 11 -17.48 6.51 12.74
CA VAL A 11 -18.48 7.59 12.72
C VAL A 11 -17.85 8.97 12.61
N ASP A 12 -16.75 9.20 13.32
CA ASP A 12 -16.06 10.49 13.29
C ASP A 12 -15.43 10.75 11.92
N THR A 13 -14.79 9.73 11.36
CA THR A 13 -14.17 9.80 10.03
C THR A 13 -15.22 10.06 8.93
N LEU A 14 -16.32 9.32 8.92
CA LEU A 14 -17.37 9.49 7.93
C LEU A 14 -18.08 10.86 8.06
N SER A 15 -18.26 11.35 9.29
CA SER A 15 -18.84 12.66 9.53
C SER A 15 -17.97 13.79 8.98
N ILE A 16 -16.65 13.72 9.18
CA ILE A 16 -15.70 14.69 8.61
C ILE A 16 -15.71 14.62 7.09
N LEU A 17 -15.63 13.42 6.50
CA LEU A 17 -15.69 13.26 5.05
C LEU A 17 -16.97 13.82 4.45
N HIS A 18 -18.09 13.69 5.14
CA HIS A 18 -19.36 14.24 4.71
C HIS A 18 -19.39 15.79 4.75
N GLN A 19 -18.68 16.38 5.74
CA GLN A 19 -18.51 17.84 5.82
C GLN A 19 -17.56 18.36 4.72
N ASP A 20 -16.45 17.68 4.51
CA ASP A 20 -15.45 18.09 3.51
C ASP A 20 -15.94 17.88 2.08
N TYR A 21 -16.76 16.85 1.86
CA TYR A 21 -17.27 16.45 0.55
C TYR A 21 -18.80 16.29 0.55
N PRO A 22 -19.58 17.36 0.75
CA PRO A 22 -21.04 17.28 0.99
C PRO A 22 -21.85 16.75 -0.20
N LYS A 23 -21.26 16.70 -1.39
CA LYS A 23 -21.90 16.17 -2.61
C LYS A 23 -21.42 14.76 -2.96
N ALA A 24 -20.47 14.21 -2.21
CA ALA A 24 -19.92 12.87 -2.48
C ALA A 24 -20.81 11.79 -1.87
N GLU A 25 -21.02 10.73 -2.62
CA GLU A 25 -21.53 9.48 -2.08
C GLU A 25 -20.37 8.68 -1.50
N LEU A 26 -20.47 8.31 -0.22
CA LEU A 26 -19.43 7.57 0.47
C LEU A 26 -19.72 6.08 0.42
N PHE A 27 -18.74 5.30 -0.02
CA PHE A 27 -18.77 3.84 -0.02
C PHE A 27 -17.77 3.30 0.99
N TYR A 28 -18.23 2.45 1.89
CA TYR A 28 -17.38 1.82 2.90
C TYR A 28 -17.28 0.32 2.65
N LEU A 29 -16.06 -0.16 2.35
CA LEU A 29 -15.82 -1.58 2.05
C LEU A 29 -15.69 -2.37 3.35
N ILE A 30 -16.48 -3.45 3.48
CA ILE A 30 -16.43 -4.36 4.61
C ILE A 30 -16.37 -5.81 4.14
N GLY A 31 -15.80 -6.68 4.97
CA GLY A 31 -15.93 -8.13 4.78
C GLY A 31 -17.25 -8.67 5.33
N THR A 32 -17.59 -9.90 4.96
CA THR A 32 -18.78 -10.60 5.49
C THR A 32 -18.73 -10.81 7.00
N ASP A 33 -17.55 -10.97 7.59
CA ASP A 33 -17.31 -11.01 9.01
C ASP A 33 -17.68 -9.70 9.71
N THR A 34 -17.25 -8.58 9.16
CA THR A 34 -17.54 -7.24 9.68
C THR A 34 -19.03 -6.91 9.63
N LEU A 35 -19.76 -7.41 8.63
CA LEU A 35 -21.21 -7.23 8.56
C LEU A 35 -21.92 -7.70 9.83
N MET A 36 -21.49 -8.83 10.39
CA MET A 36 -22.05 -9.39 11.61
C MET A 36 -21.70 -8.57 12.86
N GLU A 37 -20.62 -7.80 12.81
CA GLU A 37 -20.09 -7.02 13.93
C GLU A 37 -20.47 -5.54 13.88
N LEU A 38 -21.13 -5.06 12.82
CA LEU A 38 -21.46 -3.64 12.65
C LEU A 38 -22.23 -3.06 13.84
N HIS A 39 -23.10 -3.86 14.46
CA HIS A 39 -23.87 -3.44 15.64
C HIS A 39 -23.01 -3.14 16.87
N THR A 40 -21.75 -3.57 16.90
CA THR A 40 -20.80 -3.27 17.97
C THR A 40 -20.08 -1.95 17.79
N TRP A 41 -20.19 -1.34 16.61
CA TRP A 41 -19.51 -0.08 16.30
C TRP A 41 -20.14 1.09 17.06
N ARG A 42 -19.27 2.03 17.46
CA ARG A 42 -19.74 3.24 18.13
C ARG A 42 -20.71 4.02 17.23
N ASN A 43 -21.89 4.32 17.75
CA ASN A 43 -22.96 5.03 17.04
C ASN A 43 -23.29 4.37 15.69
N PHE A 44 -23.39 3.04 15.64
CA PHE A 44 -23.52 2.26 14.42
C PHE A 44 -24.73 2.68 13.55
N GLU A 45 -25.87 3.09 14.16
CA GLU A 45 -27.03 3.60 13.42
C GLU A 45 -26.70 4.86 12.64
N GLN A 46 -25.92 5.77 13.22
CA GLN A 46 -25.41 6.94 12.51
C GLN A 46 -24.47 6.53 11.38
N VAL A 47 -23.55 5.57 11.62
CA VAL A 47 -22.67 5.04 10.60
C VAL A 47 -23.45 4.47 9.42
N LEU A 48 -24.57 3.74 9.68
CA LEU A 48 -25.44 3.20 8.63
C LEU A 48 -26.02 4.29 7.72
N SER A 49 -26.28 5.48 8.25
CA SER A 49 -26.86 6.59 7.48
C SER A 49 -25.82 7.36 6.65
N LEU A 50 -24.54 7.33 7.04
CA LEU A 50 -23.47 8.16 6.46
C LEU A 50 -22.85 7.59 5.19
N CYS A 51 -22.97 6.27 4.93
CA CYS A 51 -22.35 5.66 3.77
C CYS A 51 -23.18 4.51 3.20
N THR A 52 -22.80 4.06 2.01
CA THR A 52 -23.24 2.80 1.42
C THR A 52 -22.14 1.76 1.69
N PHE A 53 -22.52 0.65 2.33
CA PHE A 53 -21.57 -0.44 2.59
C PHE A 53 -21.41 -1.33 1.36
N VAL A 54 -20.17 -1.58 0.97
CA VAL A 54 -19.85 -2.55 -0.09
C VAL A 54 -19.34 -3.82 0.60
N ILE A 55 -20.11 -4.90 0.49
CA ILE A 55 -19.77 -6.18 1.09
C ILE A 55 -18.83 -6.93 0.16
N CYS A 56 -17.57 -7.07 0.59
CA CYS A 56 -16.58 -7.90 -0.09
C CYS A 56 -16.71 -9.34 0.39
N PRO A 57 -16.91 -10.32 -0.50
CA PRO A 57 -17.02 -11.71 -0.11
C PRO A 57 -15.70 -12.19 0.53
N ARG A 58 -15.80 -12.91 1.65
CA ARG A 58 -14.69 -13.59 2.31
C ARG A 58 -15.07 -15.01 2.64
N PRO A 59 -14.11 -15.96 2.71
CA PRO A 59 -14.37 -17.27 3.26
C PRO A 59 -14.94 -17.12 4.68
N THR A 60 -16.09 -17.72 4.93
CA THR A 60 -16.74 -17.64 6.24
C THR A 60 -17.49 -18.93 6.53
N SER A 61 -17.53 -19.33 7.80
CA SER A 61 -18.37 -20.42 8.28
C SER A 61 -19.83 -20.00 8.50
N ILE A 62 -20.13 -18.70 8.36
CA ILE A 62 -21.49 -18.18 8.57
C ILE A 62 -22.36 -18.57 7.39
N SER A 63 -23.53 -19.13 7.65
CA SER A 63 -24.42 -19.56 6.57
C SER A 63 -24.96 -18.36 5.78
N PRO A 64 -25.18 -18.50 4.46
CA PRO A 64 -25.75 -17.43 3.63
C PRO A 64 -27.08 -16.88 4.15
N LYS A 65 -27.89 -17.75 4.76
CA LYS A 65 -29.17 -17.35 5.36
C LYS A 65 -28.96 -16.37 6.52
N VAL A 66 -28.03 -16.65 7.42
CA VAL A 66 -27.71 -15.78 8.57
C VAL A 66 -27.19 -14.43 8.11
N LEU A 67 -26.30 -14.41 7.09
CA LEU A 67 -25.82 -13.17 6.49
C LEU A 67 -26.95 -12.34 5.88
N ALA A 68 -27.87 -12.99 5.16
CA ALA A 68 -29.01 -12.31 4.53
C ALA A 68 -30.02 -11.78 5.58
N ASP A 69 -30.21 -12.51 6.68
CA ASP A 69 -31.07 -12.09 7.78
C ASP A 69 -30.49 -10.85 8.48
N GLU A 70 -29.19 -10.85 8.76
CA GLU A 70 -28.52 -9.70 9.36
C GLU A 70 -28.51 -8.49 8.43
N GLN A 71 -28.24 -8.67 7.15
CA GLN A 71 -28.30 -7.58 6.16
C GLN A 71 -29.72 -6.98 6.10
N ARG A 72 -30.77 -7.81 6.12
CA ARG A 72 -32.16 -7.31 6.15
C ARG A 72 -32.44 -6.51 7.42
N ARG A 73 -31.95 -6.95 8.57
CA ARG A 73 -32.07 -6.24 9.84
C ARG A 73 -31.41 -4.87 9.77
N LEU A 74 -30.20 -4.80 9.23
CA LEU A 74 -29.46 -3.54 9.11
C LEU A 74 -30.07 -2.58 8.06
N ILE A 75 -30.66 -3.12 6.99
CA ILE A 75 -31.46 -2.33 6.01
C ILE A 75 -32.69 -1.72 6.68
N ALA A 76 -33.40 -2.48 7.52
CA ALA A 76 -34.53 -1.98 8.27
C ALA A 76 -34.17 -0.83 9.24
N LEU A 77 -32.91 -0.76 9.67
CA LEU A 77 -32.34 0.33 10.47
C LEU A 77 -31.79 1.49 9.61
N GLY A 78 -32.02 1.49 8.31
CA GLY A 78 -31.64 2.56 7.39
C GLY A 78 -30.29 2.36 6.67
N GLY A 79 -29.65 1.20 6.84
CA GLY A 79 -28.40 0.89 6.15
C GLY A 79 -28.56 0.64 4.65
N ARG A 80 -27.58 1.06 3.86
CA ARG A 80 -27.49 0.79 2.41
C ARG A 80 -26.33 -0.18 2.15
N PHE A 81 -26.62 -1.25 1.40
CA PHE A 81 -25.65 -2.31 1.15
C PHE A 81 -25.61 -2.71 -0.33
N VAL A 82 -24.43 -2.89 -0.86
CA VAL A 82 -24.15 -3.42 -2.20
C VAL A 82 -23.23 -4.62 -2.04
N ALA A 83 -23.54 -5.74 -2.66
CA ALA A 83 -22.63 -6.88 -2.72
C ALA A 83 -21.63 -6.66 -3.87
N LEU A 84 -20.36 -6.86 -3.58
CA LEU A 84 -19.32 -6.86 -4.62
C LEU A 84 -19.27 -8.26 -5.24
N ASP A 85 -19.43 -8.33 -6.55
CA ASP A 85 -19.19 -9.54 -7.32
C ASP A 85 -17.68 -9.61 -7.63
N ALA A 86 -16.94 -10.35 -6.83
CA ALA A 86 -15.49 -10.50 -6.95
C ALA A 86 -15.06 -11.90 -6.53
N ASP A 87 -14.00 -12.37 -7.15
CA ASP A 87 -13.37 -13.63 -6.75
C ASP A 87 -12.89 -13.56 -5.29
N VAL A 88 -13.19 -14.62 -4.55
CA VAL A 88 -12.75 -14.73 -3.17
C VAL A 88 -11.28 -15.11 -3.13
N VAL A 89 -10.46 -14.25 -2.55
CA VAL A 89 -9.06 -14.56 -2.26
C VAL A 89 -9.00 -15.11 -0.83
N ASP A 90 -8.72 -16.41 -0.72
CA ASP A 90 -8.62 -17.10 0.56
C ASP A 90 -7.26 -16.84 1.22
N VAL A 91 -7.13 -15.65 1.79
CA VAL A 91 -5.95 -15.25 2.56
C VAL A 91 -6.35 -14.35 3.72
N SER A 92 -5.89 -14.68 4.91
CA SER A 92 -6.03 -13.79 6.07
C SER A 92 -4.77 -12.99 6.31
N SER A 93 -4.93 -11.77 6.85
CA SER A 93 -3.79 -10.95 7.28
C SER A 93 -2.93 -11.66 8.34
N THR A 94 -3.51 -12.50 9.17
CA THR A 94 -2.80 -13.26 10.20
C THR A 94 -1.90 -14.33 9.59
N GLU A 95 -2.44 -15.11 8.64
CA GLU A 95 -1.66 -16.12 7.90
C GLU A 95 -0.54 -15.49 7.08
N LEU A 96 -0.84 -14.37 6.40
CA LEU A 96 0.16 -13.66 5.62
C LEU A 96 1.32 -13.15 6.49
N ARG A 97 1.01 -12.57 7.67
CA ARG A 97 2.05 -12.11 8.61
C ARG A 97 2.86 -13.27 9.16
N GLN A 98 2.22 -14.41 9.42
CA GLN A 98 2.93 -15.62 9.88
C GLN A 98 3.84 -16.16 8.78
N ALA A 99 3.34 -16.29 7.55
CA ALA A 99 4.14 -16.72 6.40
C ALA A 99 5.36 -15.82 6.16
N LEU A 100 5.19 -14.50 6.33
CA LEU A 100 6.32 -13.56 6.26
C LEU A 100 7.37 -13.84 7.34
N ARG A 101 6.96 -14.10 8.60
CA ARG A 101 7.90 -14.44 9.70
C ARG A 101 8.65 -15.73 9.43
N ASP A 102 7.95 -16.72 8.92
CA ASP A 102 8.50 -18.06 8.67
C ASP A 102 9.33 -18.12 7.36
N GLY A 103 9.42 -16.98 6.62
CA GLY A 103 10.12 -16.92 5.35
C GLY A 103 9.46 -17.72 4.23
N GLN A 104 8.18 -18.04 4.39
CA GLN A 104 7.40 -18.79 3.41
C GLN A 104 6.98 -17.95 2.21
N ALA A 105 6.54 -18.60 1.13
CA ALA A 105 6.00 -17.91 -0.03
C ALA A 105 4.72 -17.13 0.34
N THR A 106 4.63 -15.90 -0.13
CA THR A 106 3.47 -15.01 0.10
C THR A 106 2.91 -14.53 -1.24
N PRO A 107 2.22 -15.39 -2.00
CA PRO A 107 1.77 -15.10 -3.37
C PRO A 107 0.84 -13.88 -3.45
N HIS A 108 0.09 -13.60 -2.37
CA HIS A 108 -0.84 -12.47 -2.29
C HIS A 108 -0.21 -11.18 -1.72
N CYS A 109 1.10 -11.18 -1.48
CA CYS A 109 1.85 -10.00 -1.06
C CYS A 109 2.82 -9.59 -2.16
N SER A 110 2.67 -8.38 -2.68
CA SER A 110 3.58 -7.89 -3.71
C SER A 110 5.03 -7.83 -3.20
N VAL A 111 5.99 -8.04 -4.09
CA VAL A 111 7.41 -8.03 -3.74
C VAL A 111 7.81 -6.71 -3.04
N PRO A 112 7.43 -5.51 -3.54
CA PRO A 112 7.78 -4.26 -2.86
C PRO A 112 7.27 -4.19 -1.41
N VAL A 113 6.01 -4.61 -1.17
CA VAL A 113 5.43 -4.62 0.17
C VAL A 113 6.16 -5.60 1.09
N ARG A 114 6.48 -6.78 0.59
CA ARG A 114 7.22 -7.79 1.35
C ARG A 114 8.62 -7.31 1.75
N GLU A 115 9.37 -6.74 0.81
CA GLU A 115 10.70 -6.20 1.08
C GLU A 115 10.62 -5.01 2.05
N TYR A 116 9.63 -4.12 1.91
CA TYR A 116 9.39 -3.06 2.88
C TYR A 116 9.15 -3.61 4.30
N CYS A 117 8.31 -4.64 4.45
CA CYS A 117 8.08 -5.28 5.75
C CYS A 117 9.36 -5.83 6.37
N LYS A 118 10.23 -6.46 5.55
CA LYS A 118 11.52 -7.00 6.01
C LYS A 118 12.48 -5.90 6.43
N VAL A 119 12.64 -4.88 5.59
CA VAL A 119 13.58 -3.77 5.86
C VAL A 119 13.17 -3.01 7.12
N ARG A 120 11.86 -2.80 7.32
CA ARG A 120 11.33 -2.08 8.48
C ARG A 120 11.13 -2.94 9.72
N GLY A 121 11.41 -4.24 9.65
CA GLY A 121 11.19 -5.16 10.77
C GLY A 121 9.73 -5.22 11.22
N LEU A 122 8.78 -5.04 10.29
CA LEU A 122 7.36 -5.05 10.64
C LEU A 122 6.89 -6.46 10.99
N TYR A 123 5.83 -6.53 11.79
CA TYR A 123 5.15 -7.78 12.17
C TYR A 123 6.03 -8.80 12.91
N GLY A 124 7.06 -8.33 13.63
CA GLY A 124 7.98 -9.20 14.38
C GLY A 124 9.08 -9.80 13.52
N LEU A 125 9.23 -9.35 12.28
CA LEU A 125 10.45 -9.62 11.50
C LEU A 125 11.61 -8.91 12.17
N SER A 126 12.76 -9.59 12.29
CA SER A 126 13.98 -8.89 12.61
C SER A 126 14.28 -7.88 11.50
N PRO A 127 14.56 -6.61 11.81
CA PRO A 127 14.96 -5.66 10.79
C PRO A 127 16.12 -6.27 10.00
N ARG A 128 15.83 -6.63 8.77
CA ARG A 128 16.88 -7.09 7.88
C ARG A 128 17.48 -5.86 7.25
N VAL A 129 18.57 -5.37 7.82
CA VAL A 129 19.50 -4.60 7.00
C VAL A 129 19.90 -5.57 5.89
N PRO A 130 19.56 -5.29 4.63
CA PRO A 130 19.90 -6.17 3.53
C PRO A 130 21.42 -6.38 3.55
N GLN A 131 21.90 -7.52 4.04
CA GLN A 131 23.32 -7.85 3.99
C GLN A 131 23.55 -8.50 2.63
N GLY A 132 24.10 -7.73 1.70
CA GLY A 132 24.57 -8.26 0.43
C GLY A 132 24.09 -7.56 -0.83
N ASP A 133 23.01 -6.80 -0.80
CA ASP A 133 22.66 -5.91 -1.90
C ASP A 133 23.09 -4.47 -1.56
N LYS A 134 24.30 -4.13 -1.96
CA LYS A 134 24.90 -2.80 -1.71
C LYS A 134 24.00 -1.65 -2.19
N TRP A 135 23.21 -1.88 -3.23
CA TRP A 135 22.35 -0.87 -3.81
C TRP A 135 21.11 -0.65 -2.96
N LEU A 136 20.48 -1.72 -2.50
CA LEU A 136 19.28 -1.64 -1.67
C LEU A 136 19.58 -1.00 -0.31
N ASP A 137 20.69 -1.37 0.32
CA ASP A 137 21.15 -0.79 1.59
C ASP A 137 21.39 0.71 1.46
N ARG A 138 22.08 1.10 0.39
CA ARG A 138 22.41 2.48 0.11
C ARG A 138 21.17 3.31 -0.15
N LEU A 139 20.26 2.83 -1.01
CA LEU A 139 19.01 3.50 -1.32
C LEU A 139 18.11 3.66 -0.09
N PHE A 140 18.08 2.65 0.79
CA PHE A 140 17.32 2.74 2.03
C PHE A 140 17.87 3.82 2.97
N ALA A 141 19.18 4.01 3.01
CA ALA A 141 19.84 5.05 3.81
C ALA A 141 19.66 6.46 3.21
N ASP A 142 19.72 6.60 1.89
CA ASP A 142 19.79 7.87 1.21
C ASP A 142 18.41 8.42 0.78
N LEU A 143 17.42 7.56 0.54
CA LEU A 143 16.10 7.97 0.06
C LEU A 143 15.10 8.12 1.22
N ASN A 144 14.17 9.06 1.09
CA ASN A 144 13.00 9.05 1.96
C ASN A 144 12.10 7.84 1.67
N GLN A 145 11.23 7.50 2.62
CA GLN A 145 10.37 6.31 2.55
C GLN A 145 9.55 6.22 1.26
N HIS A 146 8.96 7.32 0.83
CA HIS A 146 8.11 7.35 -0.38
C HIS A 146 8.93 7.00 -1.62
N ARG A 147 10.11 7.60 -1.80
CA ARG A 147 11.00 7.34 -2.93
C ARG A 147 11.58 5.93 -2.90
N PHE A 148 11.96 5.44 -1.73
CA PHE A 148 12.42 4.08 -1.58
C PHE A 148 11.36 3.06 -2.05
N MET A 149 10.10 3.24 -1.62
CA MET A 149 8.99 2.38 -2.06
C MET A 149 8.70 2.51 -3.56
N HIS A 150 8.79 3.73 -4.10
CA HIS A 150 8.68 3.96 -5.54
C HIS A 150 9.76 3.19 -6.31
N SER A 151 11.03 3.30 -5.92
CA SER A 151 12.15 2.58 -6.55
C SER A 151 11.97 1.06 -6.52
N LEU A 152 11.49 0.49 -5.41
CA LEU A 152 11.18 -0.94 -5.32
C LEU A 152 10.04 -1.34 -6.29
N ALA A 153 8.99 -0.53 -6.40
CA ALA A 153 7.87 -0.79 -7.29
C ALA A 153 8.30 -0.73 -8.76
N VAL A 154 9.10 0.28 -9.13
CA VAL A 154 9.65 0.44 -10.49
C VAL A 154 10.58 -0.72 -10.84
N ALA A 155 11.47 -1.12 -9.93
CA ALA A 155 12.36 -2.27 -10.12
C ALA A 155 11.57 -3.56 -10.42
N HIS A 156 10.54 -3.82 -9.62
CA HIS A 156 9.68 -4.98 -9.84
C HIS A 156 8.97 -4.93 -11.20
N THR A 157 8.38 -3.79 -11.55
CA THR A 157 7.69 -3.59 -12.84
C THR A 157 8.65 -3.75 -14.01
N ALA A 158 9.83 -3.14 -13.93
CA ALA A 158 10.86 -3.25 -14.96
C ALA A 158 11.29 -4.71 -15.19
N ARG A 159 11.46 -5.49 -14.10
CA ARG A 159 11.73 -6.92 -14.18
C ARG A 159 10.63 -7.68 -14.89
N GLN A 160 9.35 -7.44 -14.57
CA GLN A 160 8.22 -8.12 -15.21
C GLN A 160 8.12 -7.78 -16.70
N LEU A 161 8.30 -6.51 -17.06
CA LEU A 161 8.32 -6.08 -18.45
C LEU A 161 9.49 -6.72 -19.22
N ALA A 162 10.67 -6.79 -18.62
CA ALA A 162 11.82 -7.44 -19.26
C ALA A 162 11.56 -8.93 -19.53
N ILE A 163 10.94 -9.64 -18.60
CA ILE A 163 10.51 -11.04 -18.82
C ILE A 163 9.53 -11.14 -19.99
N ALA A 164 8.50 -10.28 -19.99
CA ALA A 164 7.47 -10.27 -21.03
C ALA A 164 8.02 -9.95 -22.44
N HIS A 165 9.08 -9.13 -22.50
CA HIS A 165 9.72 -8.71 -23.77
C HIS A 165 11.04 -9.44 -24.07
N HIS A 166 11.34 -10.55 -23.38
CA HIS A 166 12.54 -11.36 -23.57
C HIS A 166 13.86 -10.59 -23.44
N LEU A 167 13.88 -9.59 -22.53
CA LEU A 167 15.06 -8.82 -22.15
C LEU A 167 15.67 -9.36 -20.86
N ASP A 168 16.85 -8.87 -20.48
CA ASP A 168 17.53 -9.25 -19.25
C ASP A 168 16.79 -8.71 -18.01
N PRO A 169 16.11 -9.55 -17.23
CA PRO A 169 15.31 -9.12 -16.11
C PRO A 169 16.14 -8.61 -14.92
N VAL A 170 17.39 -9.06 -14.78
CA VAL A 170 18.28 -8.63 -13.69
C VAL A 170 18.76 -7.21 -13.94
N LYS A 171 19.16 -6.91 -15.18
CA LYS A 171 19.56 -5.55 -15.56
C LYS A 171 18.39 -4.58 -15.49
N ALA A 172 17.20 -4.99 -15.93
CA ALA A 172 16.01 -4.16 -15.87
C ALA A 172 15.61 -3.85 -14.42
N GLU A 173 15.66 -4.84 -13.53
CA GLU A 173 15.42 -4.65 -12.11
C GLU A 173 16.40 -3.67 -11.48
N ALA A 174 17.70 -3.83 -11.74
CA ALA A 174 18.75 -2.92 -11.25
C ALA A 174 18.55 -1.50 -11.78
N ALA A 175 18.25 -1.33 -13.06
CA ALA A 175 17.96 -0.02 -13.65
C ALA A 175 16.74 0.64 -13.00
N GLY A 176 15.66 -0.13 -12.80
CA GLY A 176 14.46 0.36 -12.12
C GLY A 176 14.71 0.70 -10.65
N LEU A 177 15.59 -0.02 -9.96
CA LEU A 177 15.96 0.27 -8.59
C LEU A 177 16.76 1.58 -8.46
N LEU A 178 17.65 1.84 -9.40
CA LEU A 178 18.61 2.96 -9.35
C LEU A 178 18.14 4.24 -10.05
N HIS A 179 17.03 4.20 -10.81
CA HIS A 179 16.62 5.31 -11.69
C HIS A 179 16.46 6.66 -10.98
N ASP A 180 16.09 6.67 -9.71
CA ASP A 180 15.83 7.85 -8.88
C ASP A 180 16.84 8.02 -7.72
N CYS A 181 17.96 7.30 -7.72
CA CYS A 181 18.88 7.21 -6.59
C CYS A 181 19.47 8.56 -6.15
N ALA A 182 19.61 9.52 -7.07
CA ALA A 182 20.17 10.85 -6.78
C ALA A 182 19.11 11.91 -6.44
N LYS A 183 17.80 11.61 -6.55
CA LYS A 183 16.71 12.59 -6.38
C LYS A 183 16.63 13.26 -5.00
N CYS A 184 17.22 12.68 -3.99
CA CYS A 184 17.29 13.26 -2.65
C CYS A 184 18.56 14.08 -2.41
N LEU A 185 19.47 14.11 -3.37
CA LEU A 185 20.69 14.92 -3.27
C LEU A 185 20.40 16.39 -3.58
N PRO A 186 21.05 17.33 -2.86
CA PRO A 186 21.00 18.73 -3.24
C PRO A 186 21.71 18.95 -4.59
N LEU A 187 21.25 19.95 -5.35
CA LEU A 187 21.78 20.28 -6.68
C LEU A 187 23.31 20.41 -6.71
N SER A 188 23.88 21.06 -5.69
CA SER A 188 25.33 21.23 -5.58
C SER A 188 26.09 19.90 -5.48
N ALA A 189 25.53 18.91 -4.79
CA ALA A 189 26.13 17.57 -4.70
C ALA A 189 26.04 16.82 -6.03
N MET A 190 24.91 16.91 -6.74
CA MET A 190 24.74 16.32 -8.07
C MET A 190 25.72 16.95 -9.08
N GLN A 191 25.86 18.29 -9.08
CA GLN A 191 26.83 19.00 -9.90
C GLN A 191 28.27 18.59 -9.59
N GLN A 192 28.60 18.37 -8.31
CA GLN A 192 29.92 17.89 -7.92
C GLN A 192 30.19 16.48 -8.43
N LEU A 193 29.24 15.57 -8.30
CA LEU A 193 29.34 14.21 -8.86
C LEU A 193 29.57 14.22 -10.37
N CYS A 194 28.85 15.09 -11.12
CA CYS A 194 29.07 15.23 -12.55
C CYS A 194 30.50 15.66 -12.87
N ARG A 195 31.07 16.61 -12.11
CA ARG A 195 32.46 17.03 -12.27
C ARG A 195 33.47 15.93 -11.95
N ASP A 196 33.29 15.27 -10.81
CA ASP A 196 34.20 14.23 -10.30
C ASP A 196 34.27 13.03 -11.24
N HIS A 197 33.15 12.70 -11.88
CA HIS A 197 33.04 11.59 -12.83
C HIS A 197 33.15 12.02 -14.29
N GLN A 198 33.46 13.30 -14.56
CA GLN A 198 33.65 13.85 -15.91
C GLN A 198 32.47 13.58 -16.84
N LEU A 199 31.23 13.65 -16.29
CA LEU A 199 30.03 13.45 -17.08
C LEU A 199 29.77 14.68 -17.98
N THR A 200 29.53 14.43 -19.28
CA THR A 200 29.12 15.46 -20.21
C THR A 200 27.61 15.68 -20.02
N VAL A 201 27.26 16.83 -19.45
CA VAL A 201 25.88 17.23 -19.18
C VAL A 201 25.65 18.60 -19.86
N ASP A 202 24.46 18.76 -20.44
CA ASP A 202 24.03 20.03 -21.00
C ASP A 202 24.07 21.13 -19.93
N PRO A 203 24.61 22.33 -20.20
CA PRO A 203 24.73 23.43 -19.25
C PRO A 203 23.38 23.82 -18.60
N ASP A 204 22.29 23.82 -19.35
CA ASP A 204 20.96 24.17 -18.81
C ASP A 204 20.44 23.09 -17.84
N ILE A 205 20.69 21.83 -18.16
CA ILE A 205 20.39 20.69 -17.27
C ILE A 205 21.25 20.76 -16.01
N LEU A 206 22.53 21.06 -16.15
CA LEU A 206 23.47 21.18 -15.04
C LEU A 206 23.06 22.31 -14.07
N GLN A 207 22.49 23.41 -14.59
CA GLN A 207 22.00 24.51 -13.75
C GLN A 207 20.65 24.23 -13.11
N SER A 208 19.74 23.65 -13.84
CA SER A 208 18.38 23.38 -13.35
C SER A 208 18.28 22.15 -12.45
N GLY A 209 19.21 21.20 -12.59
CA GLY A 209 19.17 19.91 -11.89
C GLY A 209 18.04 18.97 -12.35
N ALA A 210 17.27 19.38 -13.35
CA ALA A 210 16.02 18.69 -13.73
C ALA A 210 16.21 17.23 -14.17
N LEU A 211 17.40 16.86 -14.67
CA LEU A 211 17.73 15.53 -15.19
C LEU A 211 19.08 14.99 -14.67
N LEU A 212 19.55 15.46 -13.51
CA LEU A 212 20.82 15.00 -12.93
C LEU A 212 20.67 13.77 -12.02
N HIS A 213 19.51 13.12 -11.99
CA HIS A 213 19.20 12.00 -11.12
C HIS A 213 18.91 10.70 -11.84
#